data_244544f50b1e73522fa5835bf9d2bd9b
#
_entry.id   244544f50b1e73522fa5835bf9d2bd9b
#
_cell.length_a   1.000
_cell.length_b   1.000
_cell.length_c   1.000
_cell.angle_alpha   90.00
_cell.angle_beta   90.00
_cell.angle_gamma   90.00
#
_symmetry.space_group_name_H-M   'P 1'
#
loop_
_entity.id
_entity.type
_entity.pdbx_description
1 polymer ?
#
loop_
_entity_poly.entity_id
_entity_poly.type
_entity_poly.pdbx_seq_one_letter_code
_entity_poly.pdbx_strand_id
1 'polypeptide(L)'
;MKRWITLMALCIAVLLMIPTLSMADIYMKQKQHTDATQMMGTTQPARDVVMGIWITPKGFRTDDPERSTIMLADEKKVIVIDHKTKTYMEQPLNMDDMMAGMSQGKTPEENAAMKQMMQKMMKMDAAVSETNDHKIINHWECKKYIATIHTAMGQITNEIWATQDLNVDKKIYDQMASRMMSAMPGLQTSMESMKKEMDKIKGVQVLTVSTYTMMNQPHKTTTELLEFKEGTAPKNIFAIPTGYTKQTNQ
;
A
#
# COMPACT_ATOMS: atom_id res chain seq x y z
N MET A 1 -43.67 19.52 -36.54
CA MET A 1 -43.27 18.25 -35.90
C MET A 1 -41.83 17.84 -36.17
N LYS A 2 -41.32 17.83 -37.42
CA LYS A 2 -39.91 17.42 -37.70
C LYS A 2 -38.79 18.24 -36.99
N ARG A 3 -38.99 19.56 -36.82
CA ARG A 3 -37.98 20.44 -36.15
C ARG A 3 -37.86 20.21 -34.64
N TRP A 4 -38.89 19.73 -33.97
CA TRP A 4 -38.87 19.43 -32.53
C TRP A 4 -38.20 18.10 -32.23
N ILE A 5 -38.34 17.12 -33.14
CA ILE A 5 -37.68 15.82 -33.04
C ILE A 5 -36.16 15.96 -33.21
N THR A 6 -35.70 16.87 -34.11
CA THR A 6 -34.26 17.13 -34.32
C THR A 6 -33.62 17.85 -33.12
N LEU A 7 -34.34 18.77 -32.46
CA LEU A 7 -33.86 19.44 -31.25
C LEU A 7 -33.80 18.48 -30.05
N MET A 8 -34.77 17.58 -29.90
CA MET A 8 -34.74 16.56 -28.84
C MET A 8 -33.60 15.54 -29.04
N ALA A 9 -33.37 15.13 -30.31
CA ALA A 9 -32.24 14.23 -30.62
C ALA A 9 -30.86 14.88 -30.37
N LEU A 10 -30.74 16.20 -30.60
CA LEU A 10 -29.50 16.93 -30.33
C LEU A 10 -29.23 17.08 -28.81
N CYS A 11 -30.29 17.30 -28.01
CA CYS A 11 -30.15 17.34 -26.53
C CYS A 11 -29.79 16.00 -25.94
N ILE A 12 -30.29 14.88 -26.48
CA ILE A 12 -29.96 13.53 -26.01
C ILE A 12 -28.49 13.17 -26.38
N ALA A 13 -28.01 13.61 -27.55
CA ALA A 13 -26.62 13.38 -27.96
C ALA A 13 -25.60 14.15 -27.09
N VAL A 14 -25.96 15.34 -26.58
CA VAL A 14 -25.10 16.12 -25.67
C VAL A 14 -25.08 15.53 -24.25
N LEU A 15 -26.16 14.85 -23.82
CA LEU A 15 -26.20 14.20 -22.49
C LEU A 15 -25.33 12.93 -22.42
N LEU A 16 -24.94 12.33 -23.55
CA LEU A 16 -24.12 11.14 -23.63
C LEU A 16 -22.59 11.45 -23.61
N MET A 17 -22.20 12.71 -23.59
CA MET A 17 -20.79 13.15 -23.48
C MET A 17 -20.47 13.74 -22.10
N ILE A 18 -21.11 13.25 -21.05
CA ILE A 18 -20.58 13.52 -19.71
C ILE A 18 -19.32 12.67 -19.59
N PRO A 19 -18.10 13.29 -19.58
CA PRO A 19 -16.92 12.52 -19.28
C PRO A 19 -17.16 11.96 -17.88
N THR A 20 -17.20 10.64 -17.75
CA THR A 20 -17.08 10.01 -16.45
C THR A 20 -15.80 10.58 -15.87
N LEU A 21 -15.91 11.39 -14.81
CA LEU A 21 -14.77 11.83 -14.02
C LEU A 21 -14.14 10.55 -13.41
N SER A 22 -13.40 9.83 -14.25
CA SER A 22 -12.58 8.73 -13.80
C SER A 22 -11.48 9.36 -12.97
N MET A 23 -11.40 8.99 -11.71
CA MET A 23 -10.25 9.37 -10.91
C MET A 23 -9.00 8.81 -11.59
N ALA A 24 -7.99 9.66 -11.74
CA ALA A 24 -6.74 9.23 -12.33
C ALA A 24 -6.06 8.21 -11.41
N ASP A 25 -5.59 7.11 -12.00
CA ASP A 25 -4.74 6.18 -11.27
C ASP A 25 -3.38 6.85 -11.01
N ILE A 26 -2.68 6.40 -9.97
CA ILE A 26 -1.38 6.94 -9.57
C ILE A 26 -0.30 5.91 -9.87
N TYR A 27 0.76 6.36 -10.52
CA TYR A 27 2.00 5.63 -10.67
C TYR A 27 3.12 6.32 -9.90
N MET A 28 3.86 5.54 -9.11
CA MET A 28 5.07 5.99 -8.44
C MET A 28 6.22 5.04 -8.77
N LYS A 29 7.40 5.59 -9.01
CA LYS A 29 8.65 4.84 -9.05
C LYS A 29 9.49 5.25 -7.85
N GLN A 30 9.93 4.29 -7.07
CA GLN A 30 10.68 4.53 -5.84
C GLN A 30 11.98 3.73 -5.83
N LYS A 31 13.00 4.29 -5.20
CA LYS A 31 14.23 3.57 -4.84
C LYS A 31 14.22 3.33 -3.35
N GLN A 32 14.40 2.09 -2.94
CA GLN A 32 14.57 1.70 -1.56
C GLN A 32 16.01 1.25 -1.33
N HIS A 33 16.68 1.87 -0.38
CA HIS A 33 17.99 1.46 0.14
C HIS A 33 17.81 0.88 1.53
N THR A 34 18.29 -0.33 1.75
CA THR A 34 18.33 -0.95 3.09
C THR A 34 19.78 -1.06 3.50
N ASP A 35 20.14 -0.52 4.66
CA ASP A 35 21.50 -0.59 5.21
C ASP A 35 21.89 -2.04 5.49
N ALA A 36 23.19 -2.32 5.49
CA ALA A 36 23.70 -3.61 5.93
C ALA A 36 23.31 -3.88 7.38
N THR A 37 22.91 -5.12 7.67
CA THR A 37 22.48 -5.52 9.01
C THR A 37 23.14 -6.83 9.42
N GLN A 38 23.32 -7.05 10.73
CA GLN A 38 23.70 -8.33 11.27
C GLN A 38 22.49 -9.07 11.83
N MET A 39 22.26 -10.29 11.36
CA MET A 39 21.19 -11.15 11.85
C MET A 39 21.74 -12.53 12.18
N MET A 40 21.60 -12.97 13.44
CA MET A 40 22.06 -14.29 13.91
C MET A 40 23.51 -14.62 13.51
N GLY A 41 24.42 -13.64 13.59
CA GLY A 41 25.83 -13.82 13.24
C GLY A 41 26.15 -13.76 11.74
N THR A 42 25.12 -13.56 10.88
CA THR A 42 25.29 -13.41 9.43
C THR A 42 25.09 -11.95 9.03
N THR A 43 26.05 -11.38 8.30
CA THR A 43 25.91 -10.02 7.75
C THR A 43 25.07 -10.08 6.49
N GLN A 44 23.93 -9.39 6.49
CA GLN A 44 23.16 -9.08 5.29
C GLN A 44 23.73 -7.81 4.69
N PRO A 45 24.23 -7.84 3.44
CA PRO A 45 24.78 -6.64 2.80
C PRO A 45 23.70 -5.59 2.56
N ALA A 46 24.12 -4.35 2.44
CA ALA A 46 23.23 -3.28 1.99
C ALA A 46 22.64 -3.61 0.61
N ARG A 47 21.38 -3.23 0.40
CA ARG A 47 20.66 -3.55 -0.84
C ARG A 47 19.89 -2.33 -1.35
N ASP A 48 19.98 -2.09 -2.65
CA ASP A 48 19.16 -1.15 -3.39
C ASP A 48 18.12 -1.91 -4.21
N VAL A 49 16.87 -1.45 -4.15
CA VAL A 49 15.77 -1.96 -4.98
C VAL A 49 15.00 -0.78 -5.58
N VAL A 50 14.76 -0.84 -6.87
CA VAL A 50 13.86 0.10 -7.55
C VAL A 50 12.54 -0.60 -7.79
N MET A 51 11.45 0.03 -7.34
CA MET A 51 10.10 -0.52 -7.48
C MET A 51 9.15 0.45 -8.17
N GLY A 52 8.23 -0.09 -8.95
CA GLY A 52 7.07 0.61 -9.50
C GLY A 52 5.84 0.31 -8.66
N ILE A 53 5.00 1.31 -8.43
CA ILE A 53 3.77 1.18 -7.64
C ILE A 53 2.63 1.78 -8.43
N TRP A 54 1.59 0.99 -8.69
CA TRP A 54 0.32 1.46 -9.20
C TRP A 54 -0.72 1.47 -8.10
N ILE A 55 -1.43 2.58 -7.96
CA ILE A 55 -2.57 2.75 -7.05
C ILE A 55 -3.78 3.09 -7.90
N THR A 56 -4.82 2.28 -7.77
CA THR A 56 -6.09 2.46 -8.48
C THR A 56 -7.27 2.32 -7.51
N PRO A 57 -8.48 2.72 -7.87
CA PRO A 57 -9.65 2.47 -7.03
C PRO A 57 -9.94 0.99 -6.76
N LYS A 58 -9.41 0.06 -7.58
CA LYS A 58 -9.61 -1.40 -7.42
C LYS A 58 -8.61 -2.06 -6.49
N GLY A 59 -7.42 -1.47 -6.35
CA GLY A 59 -6.34 -2.05 -5.58
C GLY A 59 -5.01 -1.41 -5.89
N PHE A 60 -3.95 -2.00 -5.42
CA PHE A 60 -2.61 -1.57 -5.77
C PHE A 60 -1.74 -2.73 -6.23
N ARG A 61 -0.70 -2.40 -6.99
CA ARG A 61 0.35 -3.31 -7.42
C ARG A 61 1.70 -2.70 -7.18
N THR A 62 2.61 -3.46 -6.60
CA THR A 62 4.03 -3.13 -6.54
C THR A 62 4.81 -4.13 -7.39
N ASP A 63 5.78 -3.64 -8.14
CA ASP A 63 6.67 -4.43 -8.98
C ASP A 63 8.11 -4.08 -8.65
N ASP A 64 8.92 -5.07 -8.30
CA ASP A 64 10.36 -5.00 -8.27
C ASP A 64 10.96 -6.07 -9.21
N PRO A 65 12.29 -6.11 -9.45
CA PRO A 65 12.89 -7.07 -10.38
C PRO A 65 12.68 -8.54 -10.03
N GLU A 66 12.43 -8.85 -8.76
CA GLU A 66 12.29 -10.23 -8.28
C GLU A 66 10.84 -10.61 -8.01
N ARG A 67 9.99 -9.62 -7.66
CA ARG A 67 8.66 -9.89 -7.13
C ARG A 67 7.64 -8.84 -7.55
N SER A 68 6.40 -9.29 -7.73
CA SER A 68 5.24 -8.40 -7.75
C SER A 68 4.28 -8.74 -6.62
N THR A 69 3.68 -7.71 -6.03
CA THR A 69 2.59 -7.89 -5.06
C THR A 69 1.37 -7.14 -5.56
N ILE A 70 0.24 -7.83 -5.64
CA ILE A 70 -1.05 -7.28 -6.05
C ILE A 70 -2.00 -7.41 -4.87
N MET A 71 -2.65 -6.32 -4.48
CA MET A 71 -3.68 -6.34 -3.44
C MET A 71 -5.02 -5.89 -4.01
N LEU A 72 -6.03 -6.74 -3.87
CA LEU A 72 -7.39 -6.53 -4.34
C LEU A 72 -8.34 -6.59 -3.14
N ALA A 73 -8.71 -5.41 -2.63
CA ALA A 73 -9.53 -5.31 -1.42
C ALA A 73 -10.93 -5.89 -1.60
N ASP A 74 -11.58 -5.64 -2.75
CA ASP A 74 -12.92 -6.17 -3.06
C ASP A 74 -12.92 -7.71 -3.17
N GLU A 75 -11.82 -8.29 -3.64
CA GLU A 75 -11.63 -9.74 -3.73
C GLU A 75 -11.04 -10.34 -2.44
N LYS A 76 -10.74 -9.48 -1.46
CA LYS A 76 -10.16 -9.85 -0.15
C LYS A 76 -8.92 -10.73 -0.28
N LYS A 77 -8.07 -10.46 -1.26
CA LYS A 77 -6.87 -11.26 -1.52
C LYS A 77 -5.64 -10.43 -1.82
N VAL A 78 -4.50 -11.02 -1.51
CA VAL A 78 -3.17 -10.59 -1.93
C VAL A 78 -2.57 -11.66 -2.83
N ILE A 79 -2.00 -11.26 -3.95
CA ILE A 79 -1.27 -12.14 -4.87
C ILE A 79 0.20 -11.74 -4.80
N VAL A 80 1.05 -12.69 -4.46
CA VAL A 80 2.50 -12.53 -4.49
C VAL A 80 3.05 -13.35 -5.65
N ILE A 81 3.74 -12.68 -6.55
CA ILE A 81 4.32 -13.27 -7.76
C ILE A 81 5.84 -13.27 -7.61
N ASP A 82 6.46 -14.43 -7.77
CA ASP A 82 7.92 -14.59 -7.82
C ASP A 82 8.37 -14.73 -9.28
N HIS A 83 9.15 -13.75 -9.74
CA HIS A 83 9.59 -13.69 -11.13
C HIS A 83 10.76 -14.65 -11.43
N LYS A 84 11.52 -15.02 -10.40
CA LYS A 84 12.66 -15.94 -10.53
C LYS A 84 12.16 -17.38 -10.77
N THR A 85 11.17 -17.80 -9.99
CA THR A 85 10.60 -19.15 -10.08
C THR A 85 9.42 -19.23 -11.06
N LYS A 86 8.90 -18.09 -11.54
CA LYS A 86 7.67 -17.97 -12.32
C LYS A 86 6.48 -18.62 -11.63
N THR A 87 6.33 -18.33 -10.36
CA THR A 87 5.22 -18.86 -9.54
C THR A 87 4.47 -17.72 -8.88
N TYR A 88 3.25 -18.00 -8.42
CA TYR A 88 2.50 -17.07 -7.60
C TYR A 88 1.72 -17.77 -6.51
N MET A 89 1.45 -17.03 -5.43
CA MET A 89 0.60 -17.44 -4.33
C MET A 89 -0.54 -16.45 -4.15
N GLU A 90 -1.72 -16.95 -3.84
CA GLU A 90 -2.85 -16.13 -3.41
C GLU A 90 -3.05 -16.35 -1.90
N GLN A 91 -3.17 -15.25 -1.18
CA GLN A 91 -3.40 -15.24 0.26
C GLN A 91 -4.66 -14.44 0.56
N PRO A 92 -5.51 -14.89 1.48
CA PRO A 92 -6.64 -14.09 1.93
C PRO A 92 -6.15 -12.83 2.63
N LEU A 93 -6.89 -11.73 2.45
CA LEU A 93 -6.61 -10.46 3.11
C LEU A 93 -7.26 -10.39 4.50
N ASN A 94 -8.35 -11.12 4.73
CA ASN A 94 -9.05 -11.09 6.00
C ASN A 94 -8.51 -12.15 6.99
N MET A 95 -8.58 -11.82 8.27
CA MET A 95 -8.05 -12.63 9.36
C MET A 95 -8.77 -13.98 9.50
N ASP A 96 -10.09 -14.02 9.31
CA ASP A 96 -10.86 -15.23 9.53
C ASP A 96 -10.50 -16.31 8.48
N ASP A 97 -10.32 -15.92 7.22
CA ASP A 97 -9.87 -16.84 6.17
C ASP A 97 -8.40 -17.25 6.34
N MET A 98 -7.54 -16.32 6.81
CA MET A 98 -6.15 -16.68 7.18
C MET A 98 -6.12 -17.71 8.29
N MET A 99 -6.98 -17.53 9.30
CA MET A 99 -7.12 -18.44 10.42
C MET A 99 -7.69 -19.80 10.02
N ALA A 100 -8.65 -19.83 9.07
CA ALA A 100 -9.26 -21.08 8.62
C ALA A 100 -8.21 -22.09 8.09
N GLY A 101 -7.20 -21.59 7.37
CA GLY A 101 -6.07 -22.42 6.92
C GLY A 101 -5.16 -22.93 8.04
N MET A 102 -5.10 -22.22 9.19
CA MET A 102 -4.25 -22.55 10.34
C MET A 102 -4.98 -23.36 11.42
N SER A 103 -6.30 -23.49 11.31
CA SER A 103 -7.18 -24.09 12.33
C SER A 103 -7.29 -25.58 12.26
N GLN A 104 -6.77 -26.22 11.21
CA GLN A 104 -6.87 -27.68 11.04
C GLN A 104 -6.21 -28.42 12.20
N GLY A 105 -6.98 -29.26 12.87
CA GLY A 105 -6.51 -30.10 13.98
C GLY A 105 -6.42 -29.40 15.35
N LYS A 106 -6.90 -28.14 15.48
CA LYS A 106 -6.88 -27.39 16.74
C LYS A 106 -8.24 -27.37 17.42
N THR A 107 -8.24 -27.26 18.74
CA THR A 107 -9.48 -27.11 19.54
C THR A 107 -10.06 -25.69 19.37
N PRO A 108 -11.34 -25.47 19.72
CA PRO A 108 -11.94 -24.13 19.75
C PRO A 108 -11.17 -23.13 20.62
N GLU A 109 -10.65 -23.60 21.76
CA GLU A 109 -9.88 -22.79 22.71
C GLU A 109 -8.53 -22.36 22.11
N GLU A 110 -7.80 -23.28 21.46
CA GLU A 110 -6.55 -23.00 20.77
C GLU A 110 -6.76 -22.00 19.60
N ASN A 111 -7.84 -22.15 18.86
CA ASN A 111 -8.20 -21.22 17.79
C ASN A 111 -8.53 -19.84 18.32
N ALA A 112 -9.26 -19.73 19.45
CA ALA A 112 -9.57 -18.47 20.10
C ALA A 112 -8.30 -17.77 20.61
N ALA A 113 -7.39 -18.52 21.25
CA ALA A 113 -6.12 -18.01 21.72
C ALA A 113 -5.24 -17.51 20.56
N MET A 114 -5.17 -18.27 19.47
CA MET A 114 -4.43 -17.87 18.25
C MET A 114 -5.01 -16.61 17.61
N LYS A 115 -6.35 -16.49 17.52
CA LYS A 115 -7.03 -15.30 17.02
C LYS A 115 -6.69 -14.05 17.88
N GLN A 116 -6.75 -14.19 19.19
CA GLN A 116 -6.37 -13.10 20.12
C GLN A 116 -4.89 -12.71 19.97
N MET A 117 -4.00 -13.68 19.83
CA MET A 117 -2.58 -13.43 19.61
C MET A 117 -2.35 -12.69 18.29
N MET A 118 -2.96 -13.12 17.18
CA MET A 118 -2.88 -12.43 15.89
C MET A 118 -3.43 -11.00 15.97
N GLN A 119 -4.59 -10.80 16.61
CA GLN A 119 -5.16 -9.46 16.80
C GLN A 119 -4.22 -8.54 17.58
N LYS A 120 -3.55 -9.04 18.63
CA LYS A 120 -2.54 -8.28 19.37
C LYS A 120 -1.33 -7.95 18.51
N MET A 121 -0.84 -8.92 17.71
CA MET A 121 0.31 -8.70 16.82
C MET A 121 0.01 -7.70 15.70
N MET A 122 -1.22 -7.67 15.21
CA MET A 122 -1.64 -6.76 14.15
C MET A 122 -2.08 -5.38 14.67
N LYS A 123 -2.20 -5.23 16.00
CA LYS A 123 -2.51 -3.93 16.59
C LYS A 123 -1.35 -2.96 16.36
N MET A 124 -1.65 -1.87 15.68
CA MET A 124 -0.70 -0.79 15.42
C MET A 124 -1.28 0.53 15.89
N ASP A 125 -0.42 1.37 16.40
CA ASP A 125 -0.76 2.72 16.80
C ASP A 125 0.26 3.68 16.21
N ALA A 126 -0.16 4.85 15.78
CA ALA A 126 0.71 5.82 15.13
C ALA A 126 0.57 7.20 15.77
N ALA A 127 1.66 7.95 15.79
CA ALA A 127 1.67 9.36 16.15
C ALA A 127 2.50 10.11 15.11
N VAL A 128 1.94 11.17 14.54
CA VAL A 128 2.63 12.02 13.57
C VAL A 128 2.78 13.42 14.13
N SER A 129 4.00 13.93 14.09
CA SER A 129 4.34 15.32 14.40
C SER A 129 4.94 16.02 13.19
N GLU A 130 4.50 17.24 12.95
CA GLU A 130 5.07 18.13 11.96
C GLU A 130 6.26 18.84 12.58
N THR A 131 7.34 19.09 11.80
CA THR A 131 8.50 19.86 12.22
C THR A 131 8.57 21.18 11.46
N ASN A 132 9.51 22.03 11.84
CA ASN A 132 9.78 23.27 11.12
C ASN A 132 10.86 23.11 10.04
N ASP A 133 11.35 21.89 9.84
CA ASP A 133 12.41 21.62 8.88
C ASP A 133 11.87 21.59 7.45
N HIS A 134 12.57 22.26 6.55
CA HIS A 134 12.29 22.29 5.12
C HIS A 134 13.58 22.00 4.34
N LYS A 135 13.48 21.31 3.21
CA LYS A 135 14.57 21.16 2.25
C LYS A 135 14.05 20.87 0.85
N ILE A 136 14.87 21.13 -0.15
CA ILE A 136 14.61 20.70 -1.52
C ILE A 136 15.18 19.30 -1.69
N ILE A 137 14.36 18.35 -2.18
CA ILE A 137 14.75 16.99 -2.53
C ILE A 137 14.43 16.81 -4.01
N ASN A 138 15.44 16.49 -4.81
CA ASN A 138 15.37 16.54 -6.27
C ASN A 138 14.98 17.96 -6.73
N HIS A 139 13.73 18.23 -7.01
CA HIS A 139 13.21 19.53 -7.42
C HIS A 139 11.97 19.95 -6.63
N TRP A 140 11.59 19.19 -5.59
CA TRP A 140 10.41 19.45 -4.77
C TRP A 140 10.76 20.13 -3.46
N GLU A 141 9.99 21.15 -3.09
CA GLU A 141 10.04 21.70 -1.75
C GLU A 141 9.36 20.74 -0.78
N CYS A 142 10.10 20.25 0.20
CA CYS A 142 9.64 19.25 1.14
C CYS A 142 9.65 19.76 2.57
N LYS A 143 8.61 19.41 3.31
CA LYS A 143 8.48 19.61 4.74
C LYS A 143 8.67 18.29 5.47
N LYS A 144 9.33 18.35 6.64
CA LYS A 144 9.63 17.16 7.44
C LYS A 144 8.52 16.86 8.43
N TYR A 145 8.21 15.59 8.54
CA TYR A 145 7.33 15.00 9.56
C TYR A 145 8.06 13.84 10.24
N ILE A 146 7.74 13.61 11.51
CA ILE A 146 8.17 12.42 12.24
C ILE A 146 6.93 11.58 12.51
N ALA A 147 6.91 10.36 12.00
CA ALA A 147 5.86 9.39 12.28
C ALA A 147 6.44 8.24 13.12
N THR A 148 5.89 8.05 14.31
CA THR A 148 6.22 6.94 15.20
C THR A 148 5.09 5.93 15.15
N ILE A 149 5.42 4.67 14.80
CA ILE A 149 4.46 3.58 14.73
C ILE A 149 4.82 2.56 15.82
N HIS A 150 3.90 2.32 16.72
CA HIS A 150 4.03 1.28 17.74
C HIS A 150 3.38 -0.01 17.26
N THR A 151 4.13 -1.09 17.29
CA THR A 151 3.68 -2.44 16.94
C THR A 151 3.95 -3.39 18.10
N ALA A 152 3.40 -4.59 18.05
CA ALA A 152 3.73 -5.64 19.02
C ALA A 152 5.22 -6.04 19.01
N MET A 153 5.93 -5.78 17.91
CA MET A 153 7.34 -6.12 17.74
C MET A 153 8.30 -4.97 18.09
N GLY A 154 7.77 -3.80 18.44
CA GLY A 154 8.55 -2.62 18.78
C GLY A 154 8.09 -1.35 18.08
N GLN A 155 8.92 -0.34 18.17
CA GLN A 155 8.69 0.98 17.61
C GLN A 155 9.41 1.14 16.29
N ILE A 156 8.71 1.71 15.30
CA ILE A 156 9.27 2.16 14.03
C ILE A 156 9.20 3.68 14.01
N THR A 157 10.31 4.34 13.78
CA THR A 157 10.35 5.80 13.60
C THR A 157 10.62 6.10 12.13
N ASN A 158 9.76 6.90 11.53
CA ASN A 158 9.88 7.36 10.15
C ASN A 158 10.12 8.86 10.13
N GLU A 159 11.25 9.28 9.57
CA GLU A 159 11.50 10.64 9.15
C GLU A 159 10.96 10.78 7.72
N ILE A 160 9.90 11.56 7.54
CA ILE A 160 9.17 11.69 6.29
C ILE A 160 9.32 13.12 5.75
N TRP A 161 9.76 13.23 4.52
CA TRP A 161 9.79 14.47 3.78
C TRP A 161 8.72 14.43 2.69
N ALA A 162 7.74 15.32 2.80
CA ALA A 162 6.60 15.35 1.89
C ALA A 162 6.48 16.72 1.21
N THR A 163 6.06 16.70 -0.06
CA THR A 163 5.85 17.89 -0.89
C THR A 163 4.38 18.12 -1.20
N GLN A 164 3.99 19.37 -1.30
CA GLN A 164 2.70 19.80 -1.82
C GLN A 164 2.77 20.25 -3.30
N ASP A 165 3.96 20.22 -3.92
CA ASP A 165 4.14 20.55 -5.33
C ASP A 165 3.49 19.51 -6.27
N LEU A 166 3.24 18.31 -5.74
CA LEU A 166 2.51 17.24 -6.42
C LEU A 166 1.04 17.29 -5.98
N ASN A 167 0.17 17.63 -6.92
CA ASN A 167 -1.27 17.63 -6.68
C ASN A 167 -1.81 16.19 -6.82
N VAL A 168 -2.33 15.63 -5.75
CA VAL A 168 -2.90 14.29 -5.73
C VAL A 168 -4.36 14.35 -5.28
N ASP A 169 -5.24 13.75 -6.07
CA ASP A 169 -6.63 13.58 -5.61
C ASP A 169 -6.66 12.60 -4.43
N LYS A 170 -6.78 13.14 -3.21
CA LYS A 170 -6.87 12.35 -1.98
C LYS A 170 -7.96 11.29 -2.01
N LYS A 171 -8.98 11.45 -2.85
CA LYS A 171 -10.11 10.52 -2.94
C LYS A 171 -9.65 9.10 -3.28
N ILE A 172 -8.59 8.94 -4.08
CA ILE A 172 -8.08 7.60 -4.43
C ILE A 172 -7.53 6.88 -3.19
N TYR A 173 -6.78 7.60 -2.35
CA TYR A 173 -6.26 7.07 -1.09
C TYR A 173 -7.38 6.79 -0.09
N ASP A 174 -8.36 7.69 0.02
CA ASP A 174 -9.51 7.52 0.92
C ASP A 174 -10.37 6.32 0.52
N GLN A 175 -10.62 6.13 -0.77
CA GLN A 175 -11.35 4.97 -1.26
C GLN A 175 -10.59 3.67 -1.02
N MET A 176 -9.29 3.65 -1.29
CA MET A 176 -8.45 2.48 -1.04
C MET A 176 -8.41 2.14 0.45
N ALA A 177 -8.22 3.13 1.32
CA ALA A 177 -8.23 2.93 2.78
C ALA A 177 -9.59 2.39 3.26
N SER A 178 -10.71 2.94 2.75
CA SER A 178 -12.05 2.47 3.08
C SER A 178 -12.28 1.00 2.67
N ARG A 179 -11.84 0.61 1.47
CA ARG A 179 -11.93 -0.79 0.99
C ARG A 179 -11.06 -1.73 1.83
N MET A 180 -9.85 -1.30 2.16
CA MET A 180 -8.96 -2.06 3.04
C MET A 180 -9.57 -2.27 4.42
N MET A 181 -10.14 -1.22 5.04
CA MET A 181 -10.84 -1.34 6.32
C MET A 181 -12.01 -2.32 6.25
N SER A 182 -12.78 -2.30 5.15
CA SER A 182 -13.88 -3.23 4.93
C SER A 182 -13.41 -4.67 4.71
N ALA A 183 -12.25 -4.87 4.09
CA ALA A 183 -11.68 -6.19 3.84
C ALA A 183 -11.08 -6.83 5.11
N MET A 184 -10.73 -6.02 6.13
CA MET A 184 -10.05 -6.47 7.35
C MET A 184 -10.88 -6.16 8.61
N PRO A 185 -12.05 -6.80 8.81
CA PRO A 185 -12.85 -6.61 10.01
C PRO A 185 -12.03 -7.01 11.25
N GLY A 186 -12.13 -6.22 12.33
CA GLY A 186 -11.36 -6.39 13.56
C GLY A 186 -10.10 -5.54 13.65
N LEU A 187 -9.64 -4.92 12.55
CA LEU A 187 -8.55 -3.94 12.55
C LEU A 187 -9.03 -2.50 12.27
N GLN A 188 -10.31 -2.30 12.06
CA GLN A 188 -10.90 -1.01 11.67
C GLN A 188 -10.44 0.13 12.57
N THR A 189 -10.57 -0.02 13.90
CA THR A 189 -10.20 1.03 14.87
C THR A 189 -8.71 1.40 14.77
N SER A 190 -7.82 0.41 14.63
CA SER A 190 -6.38 0.67 14.47
C SER A 190 -6.07 1.36 13.14
N MET A 191 -6.74 0.94 12.07
CA MET A 191 -6.57 1.54 10.74
C MET A 191 -7.13 2.96 10.67
N GLU A 192 -8.27 3.24 11.32
CA GLU A 192 -8.84 4.58 11.42
C GLU A 192 -7.94 5.52 12.22
N SER A 193 -7.41 5.05 13.37
CA SER A 193 -6.45 5.81 14.17
C SER A 193 -5.19 6.13 13.37
N MET A 194 -4.62 5.12 12.71
CA MET A 194 -3.45 5.29 11.85
C MET A 194 -3.73 6.27 10.70
N LYS A 195 -4.85 6.13 10.00
CA LYS A 195 -5.24 7.04 8.92
C LYS A 195 -5.32 8.48 9.42
N LYS A 196 -5.97 8.71 10.57
CA LYS A 196 -6.09 10.05 11.17
C LYS A 196 -4.73 10.69 11.44
N GLU A 197 -3.77 9.91 11.93
CA GLU A 197 -2.41 10.40 12.16
C GLU A 197 -1.68 10.65 10.85
N MET A 198 -1.74 9.72 9.89
CA MET A 198 -1.08 9.87 8.58
C MET A 198 -1.66 11.03 7.75
N ASP A 199 -2.93 11.38 7.93
CA ASP A 199 -3.57 12.54 7.28
C ASP A 199 -2.98 13.91 7.72
N LYS A 200 -2.19 13.94 8.79
CA LYS A 200 -1.44 15.13 9.20
C LYS A 200 -0.28 15.42 8.23
N ILE A 201 0.25 14.41 7.54
CA ILE A 201 1.28 14.58 6.51
C ILE A 201 0.61 15.19 5.29
N LYS A 202 1.06 16.40 4.91
CA LYS A 202 0.49 17.13 3.78
C LYS A 202 1.31 16.87 2.52
N GLY A 203 0.62 16.43 1.45
CA GLY A 203 1.24 16.17 0.14
C GLY A 203 1.78 14.75 -0.03
N VAL A 204 2.67 14.58 -0.98
CA VAL A 204 3.26 13.29 -1.39
C VAL A 204 4.60 13.09 -0.70
N GLN A 205 4.81 11.90 -0.14
CA GLN A 205 6.09 11.54 0.47
C GLN A 205 7.16 11.36 -0.61
N VAL A 206 8.22 12.17 -0.53
CA VAL A 206 9.35 12.15 -1.47
C VAL A 206 10.52 11.35 -0.91
N LEU A 207 10.78 11.46 0.38
CA LEU A 207 11.82 10.71 1.06
C LEU A 207 11.29 10.24 2.41
N THR A 208 11.51 8.96 2.70
CA THR A 208 11.22 8.38 4.01
C THR A 208 12.44 7.63 4.50
N VAL A 209 12.87 7.94 5.70
CA VAL A 209 13.92 7.19 6.42
C VAL A 209 13.25 6.48 7.59
N SER A 210 13.14 5.17 7.48
CA SER A 210 12.56 4.29 8.51
C SER A 210 13.67 3.68 9.35
N THR A 211 13.55 3.81 10.67
CA THR A 211 14.46 3.17 11.64
C THR A 211 13.67 2.35 12.63
N TYR A 212 14.12 1.14 12.90
CA TYR A 212 13.55 0.26 13.92
C TYR A 212 14.64 -0.67 14.47
N THR A 213 14.37 -1.22 15.63
CA THR A 213 15.28 -2.21 16.26
C THR A 213 14.61 -3.58 16.22
N MET A 214 15.30 -4.57 15.70
CA MET A 214 14.87 -5.97 15.70
C MET A 214 16.00 -6.84 16.24
N MET A 215 15.70 -7.69 17.23
CA MET A 215 16.70 -8.53 17.90
C MET A 215 17.93 -7.72 18.41
N ASN A 216 17.68 -6.54 18.99
CA ASN A 216 18.72 -5.60 19.47
C ASN A 216 19.65 -5.06 18.35
N GLN A 217 19.30 -5.21 17.10
CA GLN A 217 20.04 -4.65 15.97
C GLN A 217 19.24 -3.50 15.32
N PRO A 218 19.88 -2.35 15.07
CA PRO A 218 19.23 -1.25 14.37
C PRO A 218 19.09 -1.61 12.88
N HIS A 219 17.92 -1.35 12.34
CA HIS A 219 17.62 -1.45 10.92
C HIS A 219 17.26 -0.08 10.40
N LYS A 220 17.78 0.25 9.23
CA LYS A 220 17.46 1.50 8.56
C LYS A 220 17.16 1.23 7.10
N THR A 221 16.06 1.82 6.64
CA THR A 221 15.64 1.78 5.24
C THR A 221 15.33 3.19 4.78
N THR A 222 15.85 3.56 3.63
CA THR A 222 15.59 4.85 2.98
C THR A 222 14.80 4.61 1.71
N THR A 223 13.64 5.23 1.58
CA THR A 223 12.81 5.16 0.37
C THR A 223 12.72 6.55 -0.25
N GLU A 224 13.08 6.68 -1.52
CA GLU A 224 13.08 7.91 -2.28
C GLU A 224 12.15 7.79 -3.49
N LEU A 225 11.30 8.81 -3.69
CA LEU A 225 10.46 8.95 -4.86
C LEU A 225 11.32 9.42 -6.05
N LEU A 226 11.36 8.62 -7.11
CA LEU A 226 12.09 8.94 -8.35
C LEU A 226 11.16 9.52 -9.42
N GLU A 227 9.91 9.07 -9.45
CA GLU A 227 8.93 9.47 -10.46
C GLU A 227 7.52 9.40 -9.88
N PHE A 228 6.70 10.38 -10.24
CA PHE A 228 5.29 10.43 -9.91
C PHE A 228 4.49 10.79 -11.16
N LYS A 229 3.42 10.04 -11.44
CA LYS A 229 2.52 10.28 -12.55
C LYS A 229 1.08 10.00 -12.16
N GLU A 230 0.18 10.85 -12.62
CA GLU A 230 -1.25 10.57 -12.67
C GLU A 230 -1.63 10.14 -14.09
N GLY A 231 -2.52 9.17 -14.22
CA GLY A 231 -2.94 8.69 -15.54
C GLY A 231 -3.84 7.47 -15.45
N THR A 232 -3.94 6.73 -16.52
CA THR A 232 -4.72 5.48 -16.56
C THR A 232 -3.78 4.28 -16.48
N ALA A 233 -3.99 3.43 -15.49
CA ALA A 233 -3.24 2.18 -15.38
C ALA A 233 -3.49 1.27 -16.60
N PRO A 234 -2.52 0.43 -16.98
CA PRO A 234 -2.73 -0.59 -18.01
C PRO A 234 -3.96 -1.46 -17.71
N LYS A 235 -4.76 -1.79 -18.72
CA LYS A 235 -6.00 -2.56 -18.55
C LYS A 235 -5.83 -3.88 -17.80
N ASN A 236 -4.67 -4.49 -17.92
CA ASN A 236 -4.31 -5.77 -17.31
C ASN A 236 -3.34 -5.64 -16.12
N ILE A 237 -3.32 -4.45 -15.47
CA ILE A 237 -2.35 -4.17 -14.39
C ILE A 237 -2.39 -5.20 -13.26
N PHE A 238 -3.53 -5.81 -12.98
CA PHE A 238 -3.69 -6.84 -11.94
C PHE A 238 -3.64 -8.27 -12.47
N ALA A 239 -3.29 -8.47 -13.76
CA ALA A 239 -3.17 -9.81 -14.30
C ALA A 239 -1.87 -10.48 -13.85
N ILE A 240 -1.96 -11.79 -13.63
CA ILE A 240 -0.79 -12.66 -13.44
C ILE A 240 -0.15 -12.87 -14.83
N PRO A 241 1.18 -12.75 -14.96
CA PRO A 241 1.83 -12.95 -16.25
C PRO A 241 1.62 -14.38 -16.79
N THR A 242 1.51 -14.51 -18.11
CA THR A 242 1.36 -15.81 -18.76
C THR A 242 2.56 -16.72 -18.47
N GLY A 243 2.29 -18.00 -18.21
CA GLY A 243 3.33 -19.00 -17.93
C GLY A 243 3.76 -19.08 -16.47
N TYR A 244 3.05 -18.39 -15.55
CA TYR A 244 3.28 -18.53 -14.11
C TYR A 244 2.36 -19.60 -13.53
N THR A 245 2.90 -20.39 -12.61
CA THR A 245 2.18 -21.51 -11.95
C THR A 245 1.76 -21.13 -10.54
N LYS A 246 0.52 -21.44 -10.18
CA LYS A 246 0.04 -21.24 -8.81
C LYS A 246 0.71 -22.23 -7.86
N GLN A 247 1.32 -21.71 -6.79
CA GLN A 247 1.77 -22.52 -5.66
C GLN A 247 0.59 -22.70 -4.69
N THR A 248 0.33 -23.94 -4.32
CA THR A 248 -0.59 -24.27 -3.21
C THR A 248 0.25 -24.33 -1.95
N ASN A 249 -0.19 -23.68 -0.87
CA ASN A 249 0.42 -23.91 0.45
C ASN A 249 0.21 -25.39 0.80
N GLN A 250 1.30 -26.14 0.89
CA GLN A 250 1.30 -27.48 1.49
C GLN A 250 1.32 -27.35 3.00
#